data_fd27d8cb02a54f1d839f9a96f74e3c9f
#
_entry.id   fd27d8cb02a54f1d839f9a96f74e3c9f
#
_cell.length_a   1.000
_cell.length_b   1.000
_cell.length_c   1.000
_cell.angle_alpha   90.00
_cell.angle_beta   90.00
_cell.angle_gamma   90.00
#
_symmetry.space_group_name_H-M   'P 1'
#
loop_
_entity.id
_entity.type
_entity.pdbx_description
1 polymer ?
#
loop_
_entity_poly.entity_id
_entity_poly.type
_entity_poly.pdbx_seq_one_letter_code
_entity_poly.pdbx_strand_id
1 'polypeptide(L)'
;MTEILERPPILERTSGRRAFLGGMTLGGAGLALSGCAGLPGFSLVDAVQRILFLSSDRAFSRMLNSGGFWDQQVATLGLSNLLGTRGDILSSILTSALFKNRLQDALGDVAYEGAERAAPLVTDAVRTIGIRNAIDLVNGGPTAATSFLRNAMGRSLVEAMVPELGGALRIASDPLVGQLVSALTGANFTNATTRFAANLDDTIWREIGFEEAAIRRDPQSTRDPLIIGAFGTGRRL
;
A
#
# COMPACT_ATOMS: atom_id res chain seq x y z
N MET A 1 -30.74 13.32 -64.27
CA MET A 1 -29.70 12.28 -64.44
C MET A 1 -29.30 11.77 -63.14
N THR A 2 -29.93 10.69 -62.77
CA THR A 2 -29.89 10.09 -61.41
C THR A 2 -29.08 8.82 -61.51
N GLU A 3 -27.93 8.76 -60.86
CA GLU A 3 -27.09 7.59 -60.87
C GLU A 3 -27.25 6.87 -59.52
N ILE A 4 -27.82 5.69 -59.62
CA ILE A 4 -28.08 4.78 -58.50
C ILE A 4 -26.86 3.90 -58.33
N LEU A 5 -26.19 4.03 -57.16
CA LEU A 5 -25.09 3.16 -56.72
C LEU A 5 -25.67 1.90 -56.10
N GLU A 6 -25.52 0.78 -56.79
CA GLU A 6 -25.84 -0.58 -56.32
C GLU A 6 -24.93 -1.03 -55.18
N ARG A 7 -25.53 -1.59 -54.13
CA ARG A 7 -24.83 -2.29 -53.04
C ARG A 7 -24.63 -3.77 -53.42
N PRO A 8 -23.48 -4.37 -53.20
CA PRO A 8 -23.29 -5.81 -53.38
C PRO A 8 -23.90 -6.61 -52.21
N PRO A 9 -24.33 -7.88 -52.45
CA PRO A 9 -25.03 -8.71 -51.47
C PRO A 9 -24.09 -9.32 -50.44
N ILE A 10 -24.62 -9.38 -49.20
CA ILE A 10 -23.97 -10.00 -48.05
C ILE A 10 -24.12 -11.53 -48.17
N LEU A 11 -23.00 -12.22 -48.36
CA LEU A 11 -22.93 -13.68 -48.28
C LEU A 11 -23.03 -14.16 -46.85
N GLU A 12 -24.16 -14.70 -46.48
CA GLU A 12 -24.34 -15.49 -45.26
C GLU A 12 -23.57 -16.80 -45.36
N ARG A 13 -22.57 -16.93 -44.49
CA ARG A 13 -21.77 -18.16 -44.31
C ARG A 13 -22.36 -18.95 -43.17
N THR A 14 -23.29 -19.85 -43.43
CA THR A 14 -23.73 -20.88 -42.49
C THR A 14 -22.63 -21.91 -42.29
N SER A 15 -21.98 -21.87 -41.15
CA SER A 15 -21.01 -22.85 -40.72
C SER A 15 -21.72 -23.96 -39.95
N GLY A 16 -21.79 -25.14 -40.59
CA GLY A 16 -22.45 -26.32 -40.05
C GLY A 16 -21.72 -26.94 -38.87
N ARG A 17 -22.50 -27.18 -37.84
CA ARG A 17 -22.11 -27.94 -36.60
C ARG A 17 -22.13 -29.46 -36.87
N ARG A 18 -21.23 -30.02 -37.66
CA ARG A 18 -21.09 -31.49 -37.75
C ARG A 18 -19.79 -31.82 -38.46
N ALA A 19 -18.67 -31.87 -37.71
CA ALA A 19 -17.47 -32.65 -38.03
C ALA A 19 -16.42 -32.50 -36.92
N PHE A 20 -16.64 -33.14 -35.79
CA PHE A 20 -15.55 -33.39 -34.83
C PHE A 20 -15.86 -34.62 -33.99
N LEU A 21 -16.00 -35.76 -34.65
CA LEU A 21 -15.95 -37.06 -34.01
C LEU A 21 -15.19 -38.05 -34.95
N GLY A 22 -13.99 -38.34 -34.61
CA GLY A 22 -13.24 -39.40 -35.30
C GLY A 22 -11.73 -39.20 -35.23
N GLY A 23 -11.08 -39.84 -34.24
CA GLY A 23 -9.61 -39.87 -34.19
C GLY A 23 -9.04 -40.22 -32.83
N MET A 24 -9.48 -41.37 -32.27
CA MET A 24 -8.73 -42.06 -31.19
C MET A 24 -7.55 -42.78 -31.82
N THR A 25 -6.32 -42.41 -31.46
CA THR A 25 -5.17 -43.30 -31.54
C THR A 25 -4.35 -43.20 -30.25
N LEU A 26 -4.19 -44.33 -29.59
CA LEU A 26 -3.31 -44.62 -28.47
C LEU A 26 -1.85 -44.30 -28.83
N GLY A 27 -1.12 -43.70 -27.92
CA GLY A 27 0.35 -43.69 -28.02
C GLY A 27 1.00 -42.78 -26.99
N GLY A 28 1.61 -43.32 -25.94
CA GLY A 28 2.77 -42.76 -25.30
C GLY A 28 2.54 -42.01 -24.00
N ALA A 29 2.79 -42.67 -22.88
CA ALA A 29 3.07 -42.06 -21.57
C ALA A 29 4.32 -41.16 -21.69
N GLY A 30 4.10 -39.85 -21.76
CA GLY A 30 5.13 -38.81 -21.63
C GLY A 30 4.81 -37.99 -20.39
N LEU A 31 5.68 -38.07 -19.40
CA LEU A 31 5.64 -37.32 -18.16
C LEU A 31 5.56 -35.80 -18.47
N ALA A 32 4.38 -35.26 -18.40
CA ALA A 32 4.17 -33.79 -18.45
C ALA A 32 4.51 -33.18 -17.11
N LEU A 33 5.80 -32.99 -16.84
CA LEU A 33 6.31 -31.98 -15.93
C LEU A 33 6.28 -30.61 -16.65
N SER A 34 5.11 -30.16 -17.02
CA SER A 34 4.87 -28.82 -17.54
C SER A 34 3.93 -28.11 -16.58
N GLY A 35 4.39 -27.93 -15.34
CA GLY A 35 3.74 -27.05 -14.40
C GLY A 35 3.88 -25.60 -14.88
N CYS A 36 2.77 -24.91 -14.99
CA CYS A 36 2.61 -23.47 -14.87
C CYS A 36 3.24 -22.53 -15.93
N ALA A 37 3.50 -22.99 -17.15
CA ALA A 37 3.92 -22.09 -18.23
C ALA A 37 2.87 -22.00 -19.33
N GLY A 38 1.64 -21.54 -19.03
CA GLY A 38 0.63 -21.59 -20.07
C GLY A 38 -0.68 -20.86 -19.89
N LEU A 39 -0.77 -19.93 -18.94
CA LEU A 39 -1.85 -18.95 -19.02
C LEU A 39 -1.33 -17.75 -19.81
N PRO A 40 -1.90 -17.46 -21.00
CA PRO A 40 -1.53 -16.28 -21.77
C PRO A 40 -1.80 -15.03 -20.90
N GLY A 41 -0.74 -14.32 -20.52
CA GLY A 41 -0.83 -13.09 -19.74
C GLY A 41 -0.51 -13.18 -18.24
N PHE A 42 -0.08 -14.35 -17.71
CA PHE A 42 0.35 -14.42 -16.31
C PHE A 42 1.80 -13.92 -16.15
N SER A 43 1.94 -12.75 -15.50
CA SER A 43 3.24 -12.16 -15.17
C SER A 43 3.44 -12.14 -13.66
N LEU A 44 4.55 -12.68 -13.17
CA LEU A 44 4.92 -12.59 -11.75
C LEU A 44 5.17 -11.13 -11.33
N VAL A 45 5.64 -10.30 -12.26
CA VAL A 45 5.79 -8.85 -12.03
C VAL A 45 4.44 -8.23 -11.75
N ASP A 46 3.43 -8.53 -12.58
CA ASP A 46 2.07 -8.02 -12.38
C ASP A 46 1.46 -8.53 -11.07
N ALA A 47 1.74 -9.78 -10.70
CA ALA A 47 1.28 -10.33 -9.42
C ALA A 47 1.91 -9.60 -8.22
N VAL A 48 3.22 -9.27 -8.29
CA VAL A 48 3.89 -8.49 -7.23
C VAL A 48 3.36 -7.05 -7.18
N GLN A 49 3.17 -6.40 -8.33
CA GLN A 49 2.54 -5.07 -8.36
C GLN A 49 1.12 -5.11 -7.80
N ARG A 50 0.37 -6.15 -8.12
CA ARG A 50 -1.01 -6.31 -7.66
C ARG A 50 -1.11 -6.54 -6.16
N ILE A 51 -0.24 -7.36 -5.55
CA ILE A 51 -0.23 -7.52 -4.10
C ILE A 51 0.18 -6.23 -3.39
N LEU A 52 1.17 -5.51 -3.90
CA LEU A 52 1.57 -4.19 -3.38
C LEU A 52 0.42 -3.19 -3.45
N PHE A 53 -0.28 -3.14 -4.58
CA PHE A 53 -1.43 -2.25 -4.74
C PHE A 53 -2.54 -2.59 -3.75
N LEU A 54 -2.95 -3.87 -3.66
CA LEU A 54 -4.03 -4.30 -2.77
C LEU A 54 -3.67 -4.11 -1.30
N SER A 55 -2.43 -4.40 -0.90
CA SER A 55 -2.00 -4.21 0.48
C SER A 55 -1.92 -2.73 0.86
N SER A 56 -1.43 -1.88 -0.04
CA SER A 56 -1.41 -0.43 0.18
C SER A 56 -2.83 0.15 0.24
N ASP A 57 -3.70 -0.21 -0.69
CA ASP A 57 -5.10 0.25 -0.73
C ASP A 57 -5.85 -0.12 0.54
N ARG A 58 -5.74 -1.38 1.01
CA ARG A 58 -6.37 -1.83 2.26
C ARG A 58 -5.81 -1.12 3.48
N ALA A 59 -4.48 -0.96 3.55
CA ALA A 59 -3.82 -0.28 4.66
C ALA A 59 -4.26 1.19 4.74
N PHE A 60 -4.20 1.93 3.64
CA PHE A 60 -4.66 3.33 3.61
C PHE A 60 -6.16 3.46 3.85
N SER A 61 -6.98 2.56 3.29
CA SER A 61 -8.42 2.56 3.59
C SER A 61 -8.70 2.43 5.09
N ARG A 62 -7.91 1.62 5.82
CA ARG A 62 -8.05 1.49 7.27
C ARG A 62 -7.51 2.70 8.03
N MET A 63 -6.34 3.21 7.64
CA MET A 63 -5.68 4.36 8.29
C MET A 63 -6.45 5.67 8.08
N LEU A 64 -7.14 5.83 6.94
CA LEU A 64 -7.91 7.01 6.57
C LEU A 64 -9.41 6.87 6.84
N ASN A 65 -9.85 5.75 7.40
CA ASN A 65 -11.24 5.61 7.84
C ASN A 65 -11.44 6.37 9.17
N SER A 66 -12.60 6.98 9.33
CA SER A 66 -12.99 7.81 10.48
C SER A 66 -13.16 7.02 11.79
N GLY A 67 -12.18 6.19 12.16
CA GLY A 67 -12.24 5.27 13.31
C GLY A 67 -11.20 5.50 14.40
N GLY A 68 -10.51 6.65 14.43
CA GLY A 68 -9.52 6.95 15.47
C GLY A 68 -8.25 6.09 15.39
N PHE A 69 -7.92 5.57 14.19
CA PHE A 69 -6.68 4.81 14.01
C PHE A 69 -5.45 5.58 14.48
N TRP A 70 -5.32 6.83 14.04
CA TRP A 70 -4.17 7.67 14.38
C TRP A 70 -4.16 8.10 15.83
N ASP A 71 -5.31 8.33 16.44
CA ASP A 71 -5.40 8.63 17.88
C ASP A 71 -4.83 7.49 18.71
N GLN A 72 -5.17 6.24 18.35
CA GLN A 72 -4.63 5.05 19.00
C GLN A 72 -3.12 4.89 18.76
N GLN A 73 -2.64 5.16 17.54
CA GLN A 73 -1.21 5.08 17.21
C GLN A 73 -0.41 6.14 17.96
N VAL A 74 -0.88 7.39 18.01
CA VAL A 74 -0.24 8.48 18.76
C VAL A 74 -0.23 8.17 20.25
N ALA A 75 -1.32 7.64 20.81
CA ALA A 75 -1.40 7.23 22.19
C ALA A 75 -0.42 6.09 22.52
N THR A 76 -0.30 5.10 21.65
CA THR A 76 0.58 3.92 21.80
C THR A 76 2.06 4.31 21.71
N LEU A 77 2.43 5.13 20.73
CA LEU A 77 3.81 5.59 20.54
C LEU A 77 4.26 6.52 21.69
N GLY A 78 3.34 7.31 22.20
CA GLY A 78 3.57 8.30 23.23
C GLY A 78 4.27 9.56 22.72
N LEU A 79 3.93 10.70 23.29
CA LEU A 79 4.35 12.03 22.83
C LEU A 79 5.88 12.21 22.80
N SER A 80 6.59 11.65 23.78
CA SER A 80 8.05 11.76 23.87
C SER A 80 8.75 11.04 22.72
N ASN A 81 8.26 9.87 22.31
CA ASN A 81 8.81 9.12 21.18
C ASN A 81 8.46 9.78 19.84
N LEU A 82 7.22 10.24 19.70
CA LEU A 82 6.74 10.92 18.48
C LEU A 82 7.55 12.16 18.16
N LEU A 83 7.80 13.00 19.16
CA LEU A 83 8.42 14.31 18.98
C LEU A 83 9.93 14.29 19.27
N GLY A 84 10.44 13.23 19.90
CA GLY A 84 11.85 13.11 20.26
C GLY A 84 12.31 14.15 21.28
N THR A 85 11.37 14.76 22.01
CA THR A 85 11.64 15.74 23.05
C THR A 85 11.89 15.04 24.37
N ARG A 86 12.96 15.42 25.08
CA ARG A 86 13.19 14.96 26.45
C ARG A 86 12.27 15.74 27.40
N GLY A 87 11.88 15.08 28.49
CA GLY A 87 10.81 15.40 29.42
C GLY A 87 10.53 16.86 29.82
N ASP A 88 11.51 17.75 29.72
CA ASP A 88 11.39 19.10 30.27
C ASP A 88 10.39 19.99 29.51
N ILE A 89 10.36 19.92 28.17
CA ILE A 89 9.41 20.70 27.35
C ILE A 89 8.01 20.10 27.47
N LEU A 90 7.88 18.78 27.39
CA LEU A 90 6.59 18.11 27.49
C LEU A 90 6.02 18.20 28.92
N SER A 91 6.84 18.07 29.95
CA SER A 91 6.38 18.15 31.34
C SER A 91 5.81 19.54 31.69
N SER A 92 6.34 20.60 31.10
CA SER A 92 5.81 21.96 31.28
C SER A 92 4.45 22.19 30.61
N ILE A 93 4.16 21.45 29.52
CA ILE A 93 2.91 21.54 28.75
C ILE A 93 1.87 20.55 29.28
N LEU A 94 2.31 19.34 29.66
CA LEU A 94 1.44 18.25 30.09
C LEU A 94 1.16 18.28 31.61
N THR A 95 0.43 19.29 32.06
CA THR A 95 0.11 19.46 33.49
C THR A 95 -0.98 18.50 34.00
N SER A 96 -1.74 17.86 33.11
CA SER A 96 -2.80 16.91 33.45
C SER A 96 -3.03 15.86 32.39
N ALA A 97 -3.68 14.75 32.76
CA ALA A 97 -4.09 13.69 31.83
C ALA A 97 -5.01 14.22 30.71
N LEU A 98 -5.87 15.19 31.03
CA LEU A 98 -6.77 15.80 30.06
C LEU A 98 -6.00 16.55 28.97
N PHE A 99 -4.99 17.31 29.31
CA PHE A 99 -4.14 18.02 28.34
C PHE A 99 -3.34 17.02 27.47
N LYS A 100 -2.85 15.93 28.09
CA LYS A 100 -2.16 14.88 27.34
C LYS A 100 -3.06 14.27 26.27
N ASN A 101 -4.30 13.93 26.63
CA ASN A 101 -5.24 13.32 25.68
C ASN A 101 -5.59 14.29 24.54
N ARG A 102 -5.89 15.55 24.85
CA ARG A 102 -6.20 16.57 23.81
C ARG A 102 -5.03 16.80 22.85
N LEU A 103 -3.79 16.81 23.35
CA LEU A 103 -2.61 16.93 22.49
C LEU A 103 -2.43 15.65 21.63
N GLN A 104 -2.73 14.47 22.16
CA GLN A 104 -2.69 13.23 21.41
C GLN A 104 -3.74 13.23 20.29
N ASP A 105 -4.96 13.66 20.57
CA ASP A 105 -6.03 13.76 19.57
C ASP A 105 -5.64 14.74 18.44
N ALA A 106 -5.15 15.93 18.82
CA ALA A 106 -4.70 16.93 17.82
C ALA A 106 -3.49 16.44 16.97
N LEU A 107 -2.58 15.65 17.55
CA LEU A 107 -1.50 15.02 16.79
C LEU A 107 -2.01 13.85 15.95
N GLY A 108 -3.09 13.19 16.34
CA GLY A 108 -3.82 12.21 15.54
C GLY A 108 -4.34 12.81 14.25
N ASP A 109 -4.98 13.99 14.33
CA ASP A 109 -5.45 14.73 13.16
C ASP A 109 -4.31 15.08 12.20
N VAL A 110 -3.19 15.59 12.74
CA VAL A 110 -1.99 15.88 11.93
C VAL A 110 -1.40 14.60 11.30
N ALA A 111 -1.42 13.48 12.01
CA ALA A 111 -0.97 12.20 11.48
C ALA A 111 -1.88 11.70 10.35
N TYR A 112 -3.18 11.91 10.47
CA TYR A 112 -4.14 11.59 9.42
C TYR A 112 -3.83 12.38 8.13
N GLU A 113 -3.62 13.69 8.22
CA GLU A 113 -3.23 14.52 7.08
C GLU A 113 -1.92 14.03 6.44
N GLY A 114 -0.93 13.65 7.26
CA GLY A 114 0.33 13.07 6.78
C GLY A 114 0.11 11.77 6.01
N ALA A 115 -0.76 10.89 6.49
CA ALA A 115 -1.09 9.63 5.81
C ALA A 115 -1.88 9.85 4.51
N GLU A 116 -2.78 10.83 4.49
CA GLU A 116 -3.52 11.22 3.28
C GLU A 116 -2.55 11.68 2.17
N ARG A 117 -1.53 12.43 2.53
CA ARG A 117 -0.46 12.85 1.60
C ARG A 117 0.44 11.71 1.16
N ALA A 118 0.69 10.73 2.02
CA ALA A 118 1.51 9.57 1.72
C ALA A 118 0.86 8.61 0.73
N ALA A 119 -0.47 8.45 0.76
CA ALA A 119 -1.20 7.47 -0.03
C ALA A 119 -0.94 7.56 -1.55
N PRO A 120 -1.04 8.72 -2.22
CA PRO A 120 -0.74 8.83 -3.64
C PRO A 120 0.73 8.55 -3.95
N LEU A 121 1.67 8.93 -3.08
CA LEU A 121 3.11 8.71 -3.29
C LEU A 121 3.45 7.21 -3.29
N VAL A 122 2.88 6.44 -2.36
CA VAL A 122 3.04 4.99 -2.33
C VAL A 122 2.37 4.35 -3.56
N THR A 123 1.18 4.79 -3.93
CA THR A 123 0.47 4.29 -5.11
C THR A 123 1.27 4.53 -6.40
N ASP A 124 1.85 5.69 -6.57
CA ASP A 124 2.67 6.03 -7.74
C ASP A 124 3.98 5.24 -7.74
N ALA A 125 4.59 5.04 -6.57
CA ALA A 125 5.77 4.18 -6.44
C ALA A 125 5.46 2.74 -6.86
N VAL A 126 4.33 2.17 -6.44
CA VAL A 126 3.90 0.81 -6.87
C VAL A 126 3.75 0.71 -8.38
N ARG A 127 3.25 1.76 -9.05
CA ARG A 127 3.06 1.78 -10.51
C ARG A 127 4.36 1.89 -11.29
N THR A 128 5.32 2.61 -10.74
CA THR A 128 6.55 3.00 -11.47
C THR A 128 7.76 2.13 -11.13
N ILE A 129 7.69 1.37 -10.03
CA ILE A 129 8.82 0.58 -9.56
C ILE A 129 9.17 -0.56 -10.52
N GLY A 130 10.45 -0.63 -10.89
CA GLY A 130 10.98 -1.74 -11.69
C GLY A 130 11.22 -2.98 -10.82
N ILE A 131 10.48 -4.05 -11.08
CA ILE A 131 10.60 -5.32 -10.35
C ILE A 131 11.49 -6.26 -11.16
N ARG A 132 12.75 -6.48 -10.72
CA ARG A 132 13.71 -7.33 -11.41
C ARG A 132 13.64 -8.80 -10.99
N ASN A 133 13.35 -9.07 -9.71
CA ASN A 133 13.38 -10.40 -9.11
C ASN A 133 11.98 -10.78 -8.57
N ALA A 134 10.97 -10.76 -9.44
CA ALA A 134 9.59 -11.02 -9.04
C ALA A 134 9.41 -12.41 -8.38
N ILE A 135 10.16 -13.43 -8.84
CA ILE A 135 10.11 -14.77 -8.27
C ILE A 135 10.56 -14.81 -6.81
N ASP A 136 11.61 -14.05 -6.46
CA ASP A 136 12.12 -13.98 -5.09
C ASP A 136 11.12 -13.25 -4.18
N LEU A 137 10.41 -12.27 -4.71
CA LEU A 137 9.37 -11.55 -3.98
C LEU A 137 8.11 -12.40 -3.78
N VAL A 138 7.75 -13.22 -4.76
CA VAL A 138 6.61 -14.15 -4.64
C VAL A 138 6.91 -15.22 -3.61
N ASN A 139 8.10 -15.85 -3.66
CA ASN A 139 8.51 -16.91 -2.75
C ASN A 139 9.07 -16.42 -1.41
N GLY A 140 9.21 -15.10 -1.27
CA GLY A 140 9.79 -14.48 -0.09
C GLY A 140 8.88 -14.52 1.14
N GLY A 141 9.35 -13.89 2.22
CA GLY A 141 8.63 -13.80 3.49
C GLY A 141 7.29 -13.07 3.39
N PRO A 142 6.54 -13.02 4.50
CA PRO A 142 5.17 -12.48 4.51
C PRO A 142 5.05 -11.00 4.10
N THR A 143 6.15 -10.25 4.16
CA THR A 143 6.21 -8.81 3.82
C THR A 143 7.30 -8.50 2.79
N ALA A 144 7.67 -9.49 1.95
CA ALA A 144 8.80 -9.35 1.02
C ALA A 144 8.59 -8.23 -0.01
N ALA A 145 7.39 -8.11 -0.57
CA ALA A 145 7.09 -7.08 -1.54
C ALA A 145 7.03 -5.68 -0.89
N THR A 146 6.42 -5.55 0.27
CA THR A 146 6.40 -4.29 1.05
C THR A 146 7.82 -3.84 1.42
N SER A 147 8.65 -4.75 1.91
CA SER A 147 10.05 -4.46 2.25
C SER A 147 10.86 -4.00 1.03
N PHE A 148 10.62 -4.64 -0.11
CA PHE A 148 11.24 -4.24 -1.38
C PHE A 148 10.82 -2.82 -1.78
N LEU A 149 9.51 -2.51 -1.76
CA LEU A 149 8.99 -1.19 -2.10
C LEU A 149 9.53 -0.12 -1.15
N ARG A 150 9.51 -0.37 0.17
CA ARG A 150 10.05 0.53 1.18
C ARG A 150 11.53 0.85 0.92
N ASN A 151 12.33 -0.18 0.67
CA ASN A 151 13.75 -0.01 0.39
C ASN A 151 14.00 0.80 -0.89
N ALA A 152 13.18 0.60 -1.92
CA ALA A 152 13.30 1.33 -3.17
C ALA A 152 12.88 2.80 -3.03
N MET A 153 11.87 3.11 -2.22
CA MET A 153 11.46 4.47 -1.89
C MET A 153 12.46 5.18 -0.95
N GLY A 154 13.21 4.40 -0.14
CA GLY A 154 14.19 4.96 0.78
C GLY A 154 13.54 5.93 1.77
N ARG A 155 13.99 7.20 1.76
CA ARG A 155 13.48 8.26 2.63
C ARG A 155 12.48 9.21 1.94
N SER A 156 12.15 8.96 0.69
CA SER A 156 11.33 9.88 -0.10
C SER A 156 9.97 10.16 0.54
N LEU A 157 9.37 9.17 1.21
CA LEU A 157 8.09 9.35 1.89
C LEU A 157 8.23 10.27 3.10
N VAL A 158 9.26 10.07 3.94
CA VAL A 158 9.56 10.97 5.08
C VAL A 158 9.83 12.39 4.59
N GLU A 159 10.67 12.55 3.57
CA GLU A 159 11.03 13.84 3.00
C GLU A 159 9.83 14.60 2.42
N ALA A 160 8.89 13.89 1.82
CA ALA A 160 7.65 14.48 1.33
C ALA A 160 6.68 14.88 2.46
N MET A 161 6.63 14.10 3.55
CA MET A 161 5.74 14.39 4.68
C MET A 161 6.23 15.52 5.59
N VAL A 162 7.55 15.70 5.75
CA VAL A 162 8.10 16.70 6.69
C VAL A 162 7.57 18.12 6.49
N PRO A 163 7.55 18.71 5.28
CA PRO A 163 7.01 20.06 5.09
C PRO A 163 5.50 20.14 5.38
N GLU A 164 4.74 19.11 5.00
CA GLU A 164 3.29 19.06 5.22
C GLU A 164 2.95 19.00 6.72
N LEU A 165 3.58 18.06 7.44
CA LEU A 165 3.41 17.94 8.88
C LEU A 165 3.86 19.18 9.64
N GLY A 166 4.96 19.81 9.21
CA GLY A 166 5.44 21.06 9.79
C GLY A 166 4.45 22.23 9.53
N GLY A 167 3.82 22.25 8.38
CA GLY A 167 2.75 23.17 8.04
C GLY A 167 1.51 22.92 8.91
N ALA A 168 1.01 21.69 8.94
CA ALA A 168 -0.15 21.28 9.73
C ALA A 168 0.02 21.60 11.22
N LEU A 169 1.18 21.30 11.81
CA LEU A 169 1.47 21.65 13.20
C LEU A 169 1.42 23.15 13.47
N ARG A 170 1.84 23.99 12.52
CA ARG A 170 1.83 25.45 12.70
C ARG A 170 0.46 26.09 12.58
N ILE A 171 -0.42 25.51 11.77
CA ILE A 171 -1.78 26.02 11.53
C ILE A 171 -2.83 25.31 12.37
N ALA A 172 -2.46 24.27 13.11
CA ALA A 172 -3.37 23.55 13.98
C ALA A 172 -4.06 24.52 14.95
N SER A 173 -5.38 24.47 14.96
CA SER A 173 -6.21 25.38 15.77
C SER A 173 -6.18 25.07 17.26
N ASP A 174 -5.62 23.93 17.65
CA ASP A 174 -5.55 23.52 19.04
C ASP A 174 -4.50 24.34 19.82
N PRO A 175 -4.88 25.00 20.91
CA PRO A 175 -3.97 25.83 21.72
C PRO A 175 -2.77 25.07 22.28
N LEU A 176 -2.89 23.75 22.51
CA LEU A 176 -1.80 22.92 23.03
C LEU A 176 -0.76 22.63 21.97
N VAL A 177 -1.18 22.42 20.72
CA VAL A 177 -0.25 22.34 19.57
C VAL A 177 0.47 23.66 19.39
N GLY A 178 -0.22 24.78 19.51
CA GLY A 178 0.37 26.11 19.47
C GLY A 178 1.43 26.34 20.56
N GLN A 179 1.18 25.87 21.80
CA GLN A 179 2.15 25.90 22.89
C GLN A 179 3.35 25.00 22.61
N LEU A 180 3.12 23.79 22.09
CA LEU A 180 4.18 22.86 21.70
C LEU A 180 5.07 23.48 20.61
N VAL A 181 4.48 24.03 19.54
CA VAL A 181 5.22 24.68 18.44
C VAL A 181 6.00 25.88 18.95
N SER A 182 5.43 26.66 19.88
CA SER A 182 6.10 27.83 20.46
C SER A 182 7.26 27.42 21.36
N ALA A 183 7.19 26.29 22.04
CA ALA A 183 8.25 25.72 22.87
C ALA A 183 9.37 25.08 22.02
N LEU A 184 9.04 24.62 20.81
CA LEU A 184 9.98 24.02 19.86
C LEU A 184 10.42 25.08 18.86
N THR A 185 11.62 25.65 19.01
CA THR A 185 12.15 26.68 18.11
C THR A 185 13.29 26.15 17.23
N GLY A 186 13.38 26.67 16.01
CA GLY A 186 14.48 26.41 15.08
C GLY A 186 14.75 24.90 14.84
N ALA A 187 15.95 24.45 15.11
CA ALA A 187 16.36 23.07 14.89
C ALA A 187 15.54 22.04 15.70
N ASN A 188 15.04 22.39 16.87
CA ASN A 188 14.22 21.49 17.68
C ASN A 188 12.87 21.22 17.02
N PHE A 189 12.24 22.21 16.41
CA PHE A 189 11.00 22.02 15.64
C PHE A 189 11.21 21.13 14.43
N THR A 190 12.27 21.37 13.65
CA THR A 190 12.62 20.56 12.48
C THR A 190 12.91 19.10 12.88
N ASN A 191 13.66 18.89 13.96
CA ASN A 191 13.95 17.55 14.47
C ASN A 191 12.69 16.82 14.94
N ALA A 192 11.80 17.50 15.64
CA ALA A 192 10.52 16.95 16.10
C ALA A 192 9.63 16.55 14.90
N THR A 193 9.49 17.42 13.91
CA THR A 193 8.71 17.16 12.70
C THR A 193 9.29 15.98 11.90
N THR A 194 10.62 15.94 11.73
CA THR A 194 11.29 14.84 11.03
C THR A 194 11.10 13.52 11.76
N ARG A 195 11.17 13.52 13.09
CA ARG A 195 10.93 12.31 13.90
C ARG A 195 9.46 11.89 13.84
N PHE A 196 8.55 12.82 13.86
CA PHE A 196 7.13 12.54 13.68
C PHE A 196 6.86 11.91 12.31
N ALA A 197 7.39 12.48 11.22
CA ALA A 197 7.32 11.91 9.89
C ALA A 197 7.90 10.48 9.83
N ALA A 198 9.03 10.22 10.48
CA ALA A 198 9.63 8.89 10.53
C ALA A 198 8.76 7.86 11.26
N ASN A 199 8.12 8.26 12.36
CA ASN A 199 7.17 7.38 13.07
C ASN A 199 5.91 7.08 12.24
N LEU A 200 5.43 8.06 11.47
CA LEU A 200 4.33 7.84 10.52
C LEU A 200 4.74 6.89 9.41
N ASP A 201 5.92 7.10 8.81
CA ASP A 201 6.49 6.20 7.80
C ASP A 201 6.56 4.76 8.29
N ASP A 202 7.14 4.56 9.48
CA ASP A 202 7.21 3.22 10.10
C ASP A 202 5.83 2.60 10.32
N THR A 203 4.85 3.40 10.72
CA THR A 203 3.47 2.93 10.89
C THR A 203 2.82 2.57 9.57
N ILE A 204 2.94 3.41 8.54
CA ILE A 204 2.40 3.17 7.20
C ILE A 204 2.98 1.85 6.63
N TRP A 205 4.30 1.68 6.67
CA TRP A 205 4.94 0.47 6.14
C TRP A 205 4.58 -0.79 6.93
N ARG A 206 4.42 -0.68 8.24
CA ARG A 206 3.96 -1.79 9.07
C ARG A 206 2.54 -2.22 8.69
N GLU A 207 1.64 -1.26 8.48
CA GLU A 207 0.25 -1.55 8.10
C GLU A 207 0.15 -2.15 6.69
N ILE A 208 0.94 -1.65 5.72
CA ILE A 208 1.02 -2.24 4.37
C ILE A 208 1.56 -3.67 4.45
N GLY A 209 2.62 -3.90 5.23
CA GLY A 209 3.19 -5.24 5.45
C GLY A 209 2.21 -6.19 6.14
N PHE A 210 1.40 -5.69 7.08
CA PHE A 210 0.36 -6.49 7.72
C PHE A 210 -0.69 -6.96 6.71
N GLU A 211 -1.14 -6.08 5.81
CA GLU A 211 -2.09 -6.43 4.75
C GLU A 211 -1.47 -7.39 3.71
N GLU A 212 -0.20 -7.20 3.32
CA GLU A 212 0.51 -8.15 2.47
C GLU A 212 0.55 -9.54 3.10
N ALA A 213 0.93 -9.61 4.38
CA ALA A 213 0.97 -10.88 5.11
C ALA A 213 -0.41 -11.55 5.21
N ALA A 214 -1.48 -10.79 5.37
CA ALA A 214 -2.85 -11.29 5.37
C ALA A 214 -3.25 -11.85 4.00
N ILE A 215 -2.97 -11.13 2.92
CA ILE A 215 -3.22 -11.60 1.55
C ILE A 215 -2.44 -12.87 1.23
N ARG A 216 -1.16 -12.94 1.60
CA ARG A 216 -0.33 -14.15 1.39
C ARG A 216 -0.82 -15.37 2.16
N ARG A 217 -1.41 -15.15 3.35
CA ARG A 217 -1.98 -16.22 4.18
C ARG A 217 -3.27 -16.76 3.59
N ASP A 218 -4.09 -15.91 3.02
CA ASP A 218 -5.36 -16.24 2.37
C ASP A 218 -5.53 -15.49 1.04
N PRO A 219 -4.84 -15.93 -0.03
CA PRO A 219 -4.94 -15.32 -1.36
C PRO A 219 -6.35 -15.40 -1.95
N GLN A 220 -7.14 -16.41 -1.56
CA GLN A 220 -8.52 -16.59 -2.03
C GLN A 220 -9.43 -15.45 -1.59
N SER A 221 -9.16 -14.83 -0.44
CA SER A 221 -9.92 -13.69 0.07
C SER A 221 -9.92 -12.48 -0.88
N THR A 222 -8.93 -12.38 -1.76
CA THR A 222 -8.82 -11.27 -2.71
C THR A 222 -9.74 -11.40 -3.91
N ARG A 223 -10.18 -12.63 -4.25
CA ARG A 223 -10.88 -12.97 -5.48
C ARG A 223 -10.14 -12.53 -6.76
N ASP A 224 -8.86 -12.27 -6.65
CA ASP A 224 -8.00 -11.83 -7.75
C ASP A 224 -7.25 -13.03 -8.33
N PRO A 225 -7.48 -13.39 -9.62
CA PRO A 225 -6.86 -14.57 -10.22
C PRO A 225 -5.32 -14.51 -10.26
N LEU A 226 -4.74 -13.31 -10.41
CA LEU A 226 -3.28 -13.14 -10.39
C LEU A 226 -2.70 -13.44 -9.00
N ILE A 227 -3.32 -12.91 -7.96
CA ILE A 227 -2.91 -13.17 -6.57
C ILE A 227 -3.08 -14.64 -6.22
N ILE A 228 -4.23 -15.23 -6.56
CA ILE A 228 -4.51 -16.64 -6.28
C ILE A 228 -3.51 -17.54 -7.04
N GLY A 229 -3.22 -17.23 -8.30
CA GLY A 229 -2.27 -17.97 -9.12
C GLY A 229 -0.84 -17.89 -8.60
N ALA A 230 -0.38 -16.69 -8.19
CA ALA A 230 0.99 -16.49 -7.75
C ALA A 230 1.25 -16.94 -6.31
N PHE A 231 0.30 -16.72 -5.40
CA PHE A 231 0.50 -16.92 -3.96
C PHE A 231 -0.31 -18.09 -3.38
N GLY A 232 -1.30 -18.63 -4.12
CA GLY A 232 -2.17 -19.71 -3.64
C GLY A 232 -1.60 -21.13 -3.75
N THR A 233 -0.63 -21.37 -4.63
CA THR A 233 -0.06 -22.71 -4.90
C THR A 233 1.22 -23.04 -4.13
N GLY A 234 1.78 -22.09 -3.39
CA GLY A 234 3.15 -22.12 -2.87
C GLY A 234 3.37 -22.66 -1.46
N ARG A 235 2.40 -23.30 -0.78
CA ARG A 235 2.62 -23.85 0.57
C ARG A 235 2.07 -25.27 0.73
N ARG A 236 2.53 -26.17 -0.13
CA ARG A 236 2.57 -27.59 0.17
C ARG A 236 4.00 -28.07 -0.01
N LEU A 237 4.85 -27.74 0.92
CA LEU A 237 6.07 -28.47 1.23
C LEU A 237 6.11 -28.73 2.72
#